data_894d2b52df277f3a14a10a7b11ea8644
#
_entry.id   894d2b52df277f3a14a10a7b11ea8644
#
_cell.length_a   1.000
_cell.length_b   1.000
_cell.length_c   1.000
_cell.angle_alpha   90.00
_cell.angle_beta   90.00
_cell.angle_gamma   90.00
#
_symmetry.space_group_name_H-M   'P 1'
#
loop_
_entity.id
_entity.type
_entity.pdbx_description
1 polymer ?
#
loop_
_entity_poly.entity_id
_entity_poly.type
_entity_poly.pdbx_seq_one_letter_code
_entity_poly.pdbx_strand_id
1 'polypeptide(L)'
;HCISSAASDVYKRQTKHWVDELVNKTKTLKVNAGHEPNTDVGPVISTRAKSRVIDLINSGVEQGAELLLDGRDVQVPGYEQGNFVGPTIFNQVTTDMRIYKEEVFGPVLAIMHVDTLEQAIALINANPFGNGVGLFTQNGNTARTFQNQIDIGQVGINIPIPVPVPFFSFTGSRGSKLGDLGPYGKQAVQFYTQTKTITSRWFEDDQETTGVNTTISLR
;
A
#
# COMPACT_ATOMS: atom_id res chain seq x y z
N HIS A 1 -8.67 3.06 -4.42
CA HIS A 1 -7.20 3.09 -4.26
C HIS A 1 -6.84 2.37 -2.98
N CYS A 2 -6.41 1.12 -3.10
CA CYS A 2 -5.80 0.42 -1.99
C CYS A 2 -4.39 0.98 -1.77
N ILE A 3 -4.28 2.01 -0.95
CA ILE A 3 -3.07 2.25 -0.21
C ILE A 3 -3.30 1.52 1.10
N SER A 4 -2.78 0.32 1.21
CA SER A 4 -2.84 -0.47 2.42
C SER A 4 -2.15 0.30 3.53
N SER A 5 -2.85 0.42 4.63
CA SER A 5 -2.44 1.01 5.90
C SER A 5 -1.77 2.39 5.78
N ALA A 6 -2.57 3.41 5.98
CA ALA A 6 -2.07 4.77 6.18
C ALA A 6 -1.42 4.94 7.56
N ALA A 7 -0.45 4.08 7.90
CA ALA A 7 0.44 4.32 9.01
C ALA A 7 1.64 5.09 8.44
N SER A 8 1.79 6.35 8.84
CA SER A 8 2.95 7.15 8.50
C SER A 8 3.95 7.04 9.64
N ASP A 9 5.04 6.30 9.41
CA ASP A 9 6.16 6.26 10.34
C ASP A 9 6.97 7.55 10.22
N VAL A 10 7.10 8.25 11.31
CA VAL A 10 7.68 9.58 11.32
C VAL A 10 8.90 9.64 12.21
N TYR A 11 10.04 10.03 11.60
CA TYR A 11 11.29 10.25 12.33
C TYR A 11 11.20 11.47 13.24
N LYS A 12 11.35 11.27 14.55
CA LYS A 12 11.04 12.20 15.65
C LYS A 12 11.74 13.57 15.63
N ARG A 13 12.89 13.72 14.97
CA ARG A 13 13.71 14.92 15.08
C ARG A 13 13.18 16.14 14.30
N GLN A 14 12.35 15.94 13.29
CA GLN A 14 11.83 17.03 12.44
C GLN A 14 10.31 17.20 12.50
N THR A 15 9.59 16.43 13.30
CA THR A 15 8.17 16.20 13.15
C THR A 15 7.24 17.03 14.02
N LYS A 16 7.76 17.73 15.02
CA LYS A 16 6.90 18.49 15.95
C LYS A 16 6.08 19.61 15.26
N HIS A 17 6.54 20.11 14.11
CA HIS A 17 5.87 21.22 13.43
C HIS A 17 4.93 20.79 12.30
N TRP A 18 5.20 19.71 11.61
CA TRP A 18 4.40 19.32 10.47
C TRP A 18 3.10 18.60 10.81
N VAL A 19 2.98 17.96 11.99
CA VAL A 19 1.74 17.30 12.41
C VAL A 19 0.62 18.34 12.52
N ASP A 20 0.89 19.49 13.14
CA ASP A 20 -0.09 20.60 13.22
C ASP A 20 -0.44 21.14 11.82
N GLU A 21 0.54 21.29 10.95
CA GLU A 21 0.32 21.72 9.56
C GLU A 21 -0.51 20.69 8.80
N LEU A 22 -0.23 19.40 8.96
CA LEU A 22 -1.01 18.31 8.37
C LEU A 22 -2.46 18.36 8.83
N VAL A 23 -2.72 18.47 10.13
CA VAL A 23 -4.06 18.61 10.69
C VAL A 23 -4.77 19.82 10.10
N ASN A 24 -4.10 20.97 10.05
CA ASN A 24 -4.69 22.20 9.52
C ASN A 24 -5.01 22.08 8.01
N LYS A 25 -4.14 21.50 7.21
CA LYS A 25 -4.41 21.22 5.80
C LYS A 25 -5.55 20.22 5.64
N THR A 26 -5.58 19.19 6.45
CA THR A 26 -6.64 18.17 6.38
C THR A 26 -8.01 18.73 6.72
N LYS A 27 -8.10 19.67 7.65
CA LYS A 27 -9.36 20.38 7.97
C LYS A 27 -9.94 21.18 6.80
N THR A 28 -9.14 21.56 5.82
CA THR A 28 -9.62 22.29 4.64
C THR A 28 -10.19 21.40 3.56
N LEU A 29 -10.04 20.08 3.67
CA LEU A 29 -10.57 19.13 2.70
C LEU A 29 -12.09 19.12 2.71
N LYS A 30 -12.68 19.25 1.52
CA LYS A 30 -14.13 19.25 1.33
C LYS A 30 -14.63 17.82 1.19
N VAL A 31 -15.48 17.42 2.14
CA VAL A 31 -16.22 16.15 2.07
C VAL A 31 -17.54 16.39 1.34
N ASN A 32 -17.78 15.69 0.22
CA ASN A 32 -19.00 15.82 -0.54
C ASN A 32 -19.22 14.63 -1.48
N ALA A 33 -20.32 14.62 -2.24
CA ALA A 33 -20.53 13.67 -3.32
C ALA A 33 -19.50 13.88 -4.44
N GLY A 34 -19.00 12.79 -5.02
CA GLY A 34 -17.87 12.86 -5.96
C GLY A 34 -18.13 13.61 -7.27
N HIS A 35 -19.38 13.89 -7.61
CA HIS A 35 -19.76 14.70 -8.78
C HIS A 35 -19.89 16.20 -8.45
N GLU A 36 -19.88 16.56 -7.16
CA GLU A 36 -19.92 17.96 -6.74
C GLU A 36 -18.56 18.64 -6.94
N PRO A 37 -18.55 19.91 -7.35
CA PRO A 37 -17.30 20.61 -7.62
C PRO A 37 -16.44 20.78 -6.36
N ASN A 38 -15.13 20.64 -6.55
CA ASN A 38 -14.11 20.79 -5.51
C ASN A 38 -14.28 19.77 -4.35
N THR A 39 -14.81 18.59 -4.62
CA THR A 39 -14.85 17.50 -3.65
C THR A 39 -13.49 16.84 -3.54
N ASP A 40 -12.93 16.81 -2.32
CA ASP A 40 -11.67 16.15 -2.02
C ASP A 40 -11.88 14.73 -1.48
N VAL A 41 -12.93 14.53 -0.67
CA VAL A 41 -13.24 13.26 -0.02
C VAL A 41 -14.67 12.86 -0.32
N GLY A 42 -14.85 11.75 -1.02
CA GLY A 42 -16.16 11.16 -1.34
C GLY A 42 -16.68 10.22 -0.25
N PRO A 43 -17.88 9.63 -0.46
CA PRO A 43 -18.44 8.65 0.47
C PRO A 43 -17.69 7.31 0.37
N VAL A 44 -17.72 6.54 1.45
CA VAL A 44 -17.31 5.13 1.42
C VAL A 44 -18.37 4.27 0.73
N ILE A 45 -17.99 3.06 0.28
CA ILE A 45 -18.78 2.25 -0.65
C ILE A 45 -20.17 1.81 -0.14
N SER A 46 -20.38 1.75 1.17
CA SER A 46 -21.62 1.25 1.74
C SER A 46 -21.80 1.66 3.21
N THR A 47 -23.03 1.53 3.72
CA THR A 47 -23.33 1.73 5.14
C THR A 47 -22.52 0.79 6.04
N ARG A 48 -22.32 -0.46 5.62
CA ARG A 48 -21.47 -1.42 6.35
C ARG A 48 -20.02 -0.94 6.41
N ALA A 49 -19.49 -0.39 5.31
CA ALA A 49 -18.15 0.18 5.28
C ALA A 49 -18.05 1.40 6.21
N LYS A 50 -19.04 2.30 6.19
CA LYS A 50 -19.11 3.44 7.10
C LYS A 50 -19.09 2.98 8.56
N SER A 51 -19.95 2.03 8.94
CA SER A 51 -20.01 1.49 10.31
C SER A 51 -18.67 0.88 10.73
N ARG A 52 -18.01 0.10 9.84
CA ARG A 52 -16.71 -0.50 10.11
C ARG A 52 -15.62 0.56 10.33
N VAL A 53 -15.58 1.61 9.51
CA VAL A 53 -14.61 2.70 9.65
C VAL A 53 -14.82 3.42 10.99
N ILE A 54 -16.06 3.74 11.34
CA ILE A 54 -16.40 4.38 12.63
C ILE A 54 -16.02 3.47 13.81
N ASP A 55 -16.29 2.17 13.73
CA ASP A 55 -15.91 1.19 14.76
C ASP A 55 -14.38 1.16 14.98
N LEU A 56 -13.60 1.17 13.90
CA LEU A 56 -12.14 1.22 13.99
C LEU A 56 -11.64 2.56 14.55
N ILE A 57 -12.27 3.68 14.20
CA ILE A 57 -11.95 4.99 14.82
C ILE A 57 -12.23 4.93 16.32
N ASN A 58 -13.40 4.41 16.73
CA ASN A 58 -13.74 4.25 18.16
C ASN A 58 -12.71 3.39 18.88
N SER A 59 -12.29 2.27 18.28
CA SER A 59 -11.28 1.39 18.86
C SER A 59 -9.92 2.10 19.06
N GLY A 60 -9.55 2.99 18.16
CA GLY A 60 -8.33 3.80 18.30
C GLY A 60 -8.38 4.71 19.52
N VAL A 61 -9.53 5.37 19.73
CA VAL A 61 -9.75 6.21 20.93
C VAL A 61 -9.74 5.35 22.21
N GLU A 62 -10.47 4.24 22.23
CA GLU A 62 -10.56 3.32 23.36
C GLU A 62 -9.20 2.72 23.75
N GLN A 63 -8.34 2.46 22.75
CA GLN A 63 -7.00 1.91 22.95
C GLN A 63 -5.95 2.98 23.28
N GLY A 64 -6.34 4.25 23.36
CA GLY A 64 -5.50 5.35 23.84
C GLY A 64 -4.67 6.06 22.77
N ALA A 65 -4.98 5.89 21.48
CA ALA A 65 -4.41 6.73 20.44
C ALA A 65 -4.89 8.18 20.58
N GLU A 66 -4.01 9.14 20.35
CA GLU A 66 -4.34 10.56 20.40
C GLU A 66 -5.12 10.98 19.15
N LEU A 67 -6.39 11.32 19.29
CA LEU A 67 -7.25 11.78 18.19
C LEU A 67 -7.02 13.28 17.93
N LEU A 68 -6.33 13.61 16.84
CA LEU A 68 -6.02 14.99 16.44
C LEU A 68 -7.09 15.63 15.57
N LEU A 69 -7.78 14.83 14.77
CA LEU A 69 -8.90 15.24 13.93
C LEU A 69 -9.94 14.13 13.90
N ASP A 70 -11.20 14.48 14.15
CA ASP A 70 -12.32 13.55 14.19
C ASP A 70 -13.27 13.78 13.01
N GLY A 71 -13.42 12.80 12.15
CA GLY A 71 -14.30 12.84 10.99
C GLY A 71 -15.60 12.04 11.14
N ARG A 72 -15.91 11.50 12.33
CA ARG A 72 -17.09 10.62 12.52
C ARG A 72 -18.41 11.32 12.30
N ASP A 73 -18.53 12.59 12.69
CA ASP A 73 -19.78 13.35 12.69
C ASP A 73 -19.96 14.27 11.49
N VAL A 74 -19.24 14.01 10.38
CA VAL A 74 -19.34 14.82 9.18
C VAL A 74 -20.77 14.78 8.62
N GLN A 75 -21.31 15.96 8.33
CA GLN A 75 -22.61 16.11 7.66
C GLN A 75 -22.40 16.74 6.29
N VAL A 76 -23.06 16.17 5.28
CA VAL A 76 -23.00 16.66 3.90
C VAL A 76 -24.40 17.13 3.50
N PRO A 77 -24.66 18.45 3.42
CA PRO A 77 -25.97 19.00 3.11
C PRO A 77 -26.50 18.49 1.76
N GLY A 78 -27.76 18.03 1.76
CA GLY A 78 -28.39 17.42 0.60
C GLY A 78 -28.07 15.93 0.39
N TYR A 79 -27.22 15.35 1.24
CA TYR A 79 -26.81 13.94 1.19
C TYR A 79 -26.79 13.31 2.60
N GLU A 80 -27.75 13.64 3.44
CA GLU A 80 -27.83 13.29 4.87
C GLU A 80 -27.79 11.77 5.10
N GLN A 81 -28.30 11.00 4.12
CA GLN A 81 -28.29 9.52 4.17
C GLN A 81 -27.04 8.91 3.52
N GLY A 82 -26.08 9.75 3.10
CA GLY A 82 -24.85 9.30 2.44
C GLY A 82 -23.86 8.60 3.39
N ASN A 83 -23.03 7.76 2.82
CA ASN A 83 -22.02 7.01 3.57
C ASN A 83 -20.74 7.83 3.77
N PHE A 84 -20.85 9.05 4.24
CA PHE A 84 -19.70 9.92 4.45
C PHE A 84 -19.03 9.65 5.80
N VAL A 85 -17.70 9.67 5.77
CA VAL A 85 -16.81 9.76 6.91
C VAL A 85 -15.81 10.86 6.59
N GLY A 86 -15.61 11.79 7.48
CA GLY A 86 -14.62 12.86 7.30
C GLY A 86 -13.19 12.39 7.57
N PRO A 87 -12.20 13.17 7.16
CA PRO A 87 -10.81 12.90 7.47
C PRO A 87 -10.59 12.79 8.97
N THR A 88 -9.91 11.73 9.38
CA THR A 88 -9.58 11.44 10.78
C THR A 88 -8.08 11.24 10.92
N ILE A 89 -7.46 11.85 11.92
CA ILE A 89 -6.02 11.73 12.17
C ILE A 89 -5.79 11.27 13.60
N PHE A 90 -5.08 10.16 13.74
CA PHE A 90 -4.56 9.67 15.00
C PHE A 90 -3.06 9.89 15.10
N ASN A 91 -2.60 10.26 16.29
CA ASN A 91 -1.21 10.32 16.70
C ASN A 91 -0.94 9.27 17.78
N GLN A 92 0.32 8.97 18.04
CA GLN A 92 0.73 8.02 19.08
C GLN A 92 0.13 6.61 18.89
N VAL A 93 -0.11 6.19 17.66
CA VAL A 93 -0.59 4.83 17.38
C VAL A 93 0.52 3.83 17.65
N THR A 94 0.15 2.66 18.19
CA THR A 94 1.08 1.56 18.48
C THR A 94 0.70 0.29 17.73
N THR A 95 1.64 -0.66 17.63
CA THR A 95 1.47 -1.89 16.84
C THR A 95 0.44 -2.88 17.38
N ASP A 96 0.03 -2.74 18.63
CA ASP A 96 -0.99 -3.57 19.28
C ASP A 96 -2.42 -3.09 19.04
N MET A 97 -2.59 -1.85 18.60
CA MET A 97 -3.91 -1.24 18.32
C MET A 97 -4.59 -1.85 17.09
N ARG A 98 -5.90 -1.94 17.12
CA ARG A 98 -6.70 -2.45 15.99
C ARG A 98 -6.55 -1.59 14.74
N ILE A 99 -6.51 -0.27 14.87
CA ILE A 99 -6.33 0.68 13.75
C ILE A 99 -4.98 0.53 13.04
N TYR A 100 -3.96 -0.12 13.66
CA TYR A 100 -2.72 -0.50 13.02
C TYR A 100 -2.82 -1.88 12.36
N LYS A 101 -3.44 -2.85 13.04
CA LYS A 101 -3.50 -4.25 12.60
C LYS A 101 -4.49 -4.49 11.47
N GLU A 102 -5.59 -3.73 11.46
CA GLU A 102 -6.67 -3.87 10.47
C GLU A 102 -6.61 -2.73 9.46
N GLU A 103 -6.80 -3.04 8.17
CA GLU A 103 -6.97 -2.02 7.14
C GLU A 103 -8.28 -1.26 7.37
N VAL A 104 -8.21 0.05 7.60
CA VAL A 104 -9.40 0.86 7.87
C VAL A 104 -10.26 1.05 6.62
N PHE A 105 -9.69 1.14 5.45
CA PHE A 105 -10.33 1.39 4.16
C PHE A 105 -11.27 2.61 4.16
N GLY A 106 -10.77 3.70 4.73
CA GLY A 106 -11.47 4.98 4.89
C GLY A 106 -10.48 6.14 5.04
N PRO A 107 -10.97 7.38 5.18
CA PRO A 107 -10.14 8.58 5.29
C PRO A 107 -9.51 8.73 6.69
N VAL A 108 -8.78 7.73 7.13
CA VAL A 108 -8.14 7.68 8.45
C VAL A 108 -6.64 7.56 8.29
N LEU A 109 -5.90 8.45 8.93
CA LEU A 109 -4.45 8.46 8.99
C LEU A 109 -3.98 8.15 10.41
N ALA A 110 -3.12 7.15 10.55
CA ALA A 110 -2.48 6.80 11.81
C ALA A 110 -1.00 7.22 11.77
N ILE A 111 -0.55 7.98 12.77
CA ILE A 111 0.82 8.45 12.91
C ILE A 111 1.50 7.66 14.04
N MET A 112 2.64 7.07 13.71
CA MET A 112 3.54 6.40 14.65
C MET A 112 4.88 7.13 14.67
N HIS A 113 5.55 7.13 15.80
CA HIS A 113 6.84 7.80 15.97
C HIS A 113 7.96 6.77 16.19
N VAL A 114 9.04 6.96 15.46
CA VAL A 114 10.28 6.17 15.60
C VAL A 114 11.47 7.11 15.72
N ASP A 115 12.55 6.65 16.35
CA ASP A 115 13.71 7.48 16.61
C ASP A 115 14.81 7.33 15.53
N THR A 116 14.82 6.19 14.80
CA THR A 116 15.83 5.89 13.79
C THR A 116 15.25 5.30 12.52
N LEU A 117 16.01 5.36 11.44
CA LEU A 117 15.66 4.72 10.17
C LEU A 117 15.54 3.20 10.32
N GLU A 118 16.42 2.60 11.11
CA GLU A 118 16.43 1.16 11.35
C GLU A 118 15.17 0.71 12.08
N GLN A 119 14.68 1.50 13.03
CA GLN A 119 13.41 1.25 13.71
C GLN A 119 12.23 1.35 12.73
N ALA A 120 12.22 2.36 11.84
CA ALA A 120 11.20 2.49 10.81
C ALA A 120 11.18 1.26 9.88
N ILE A 121 12.36 0.86 9.38
CA ILE A 121 12.50 -0.32 8.51
C ILE A 121 12.03 -1.59 9.25
N ALA A 122 12.44 -1.79 10.49
CA ALA A 122 12.04 -2.95 11.28
C ALA A 122 10.52 -3.00 11.50
N LEU A 123 9.91 -1.86 11.82
CA LEU A 123 8.47 -1.72 12.01
C LEU A 123 7.69 -2.06 10.73
N ILE A 124 8.09 -1.49 9.60
CA ILE A 124 7.46 -1.74 8.30
C ILE A 124 7.62 -3.20 7.87
N ASN A 125 8.82 -3.77 8.03
CA ASN A 125 9.11 -5.15 7.66
C ASN A 125 8.37 -6.18 8.54
N ALA A 126 8.06 -5.83 9.79
CA ALA A 126 7.28 -6.66 10.71
C ALA A 126 5.77 -6.66 10.41
N ASN A 127 5.27 -5.73 9.60
CA ASN A 127 3.86 -5.67 9.23
C ASN A 127 3.48 -6.85 8.32
N PRO A 128 2.34 -7.53 8.52
CA PRO A 128 1.91 -8.63 7.66
C PRO A 128 1.57 -8.20 6.23
N PHE A 129 1.42 -6.91 5.97
CA PHE A 129 1.17 -6.35 4.65
C PHE A 129 2.39 -5.64 4.10
N GLY A 130 2.58 -5.68 2.77
CA GLY A 130 3.74 -5.11 2.10
C GLY A 130 3.43 -4.60 0.70
N ASN A 131 2.38 -3.77 0.54
CA ASN A 131 1.98 -3.25 -0.76
C ASN A 131 2.91 -2.14 -1.25
N GLY A 132 2.93 -1.01 -0.56
CA GLY A 132 3.70 0.15 -0.99
C GLY A 132 4.18 1.00 0.18
N VAL A 133 5.32 1.69 0.01
CA VAL A 133 5.89 2.61 0.98
C VAL A 133 6.54 3.79 0.28
N GLY A 134 6.44 4.98 0.88
CA GLY A 134 7.15 6.20 0.45
C GLY A 134 8.13 6.67 1.51
N LEU A 135 9.37 6.92 1.11
CA LEU A 135 10.38 7.59 1.95
C LEU A 135 10.63 9.00 1.43
N PHE A 136 10.56 9.99 2.30
CA PHE A 136 10.94 11.37 1.98
C PHE A 136 12.26 11.72 2.64
N THR A 137 13.29 11.99 1.84
CA THR A 137 14.62 12.35 2.32
C THR A 137 15.40 13.12 1.26
N GLN A 138 16.31 13.99 1.70
CA GLN A 138 17.32 14.61 0.83
C GLN A 138 18.67 13.89 0.89
N ASN A 139 18.80 12.87 1.73
CA ASN A 139 20.03 12.12 1.91
C ASN A 139 20.03 10.85 1.03
N GLY A 140 20.88 10.83 0.01
CA GLY A 140 20.99 9.70 -0.92
C GLY A 140 21.48 8.40 -0.29
N ASN A 141 22.25 8.46 0.81
CA ASN A 141 22.65 7.27 1.54
C ASN A 141 21.48 6.66 2.29
N THR A 142 20.67 7.50 2.97
CA THR A 142 19.42 7.09 3.62
C THR A 142 18.48 6.42 2.61
N ALA A 143 18.31 7.03 1.43
CA ALA A 143 17.46 6.48 0.37
C ALA A 143 17.94 5.10 -0.09
N ARG A 144 19.25 4.92 -0.32
CA ARG A 144 19.85 3.63 -0.71
C ARG A 144 19.71 2.57 0.37
N THR A 145 20.00 2.92 1.62
CA THR A 145 19.86 2.00 2.76
C THR A 145 18.40 1.53 2.87
N PHE A 146 17.46 2.46 2.82
CA PHE A 146 16.04 2.14 2.90
C PHE A 146 15.59 1.20 1.77
N GLN A 147 15.83 1.55 0.51
CA GLN A 147 15.39 0.73 -0.63
C GLN A 147 15.99 -0.68 -0.65
N ASN A 148 17.19 -0.87 -0.05
CA ASN A 148 17.82 -2.18 0.01
C ASN A 148 17.33 -3.04 1.17
N GLN A 149 16.89 -2.45 2.27
CA GLN A 149 16.51 -3.16 3.49
C GLN A 149 15.00 -3.32 3.67
N ILE A 150 14.21 -2.54 2.94
CA ILE A 150 12.75 -2.60 3.04
C ILE A 150 12.19 -3.77 2.25
N ASP A 151 11.35 -4.60 2.88
CA ASP A 151 10.67 -5.73 2.25
C ASP A 151 9.23 -5.35 1.86
N ILE A 152 9.12 -4.50 0.85
CA ILE A 152 7.85 -3.97 0.34
C ILE A 152 7.84 -4.08 -1.19
N GLY A 153 6.67 -4.37 -1.76
CA GLY A 153 6.52 -4.56 -3.20
C GLY A 153 6.75 -3.32 -4.04
N GLN A 154 6.38 -2.14 -3.54
CA GLN A 154 6.53 -0.87 -4.23
C GLN A 154 7.18 0.16 -3.32
N VAL A 155 8.29 0.75 -3.75
CA VAL A 155 9.06 1.73 -2.97
C VAL A 155 9.16 3.04 -3.72
N GLY A 156 8.68 4.12 -3.12
CA GLY A 156 8.84 5.48 -3.60
C GLY A 156 9.91 6.24 -2.82
N ILE A 157 10.79 6.95 -3.51
CA ILE A 157 11.70 7.91 -2.89
C ILE A 157 11.26 9.29 -3.29
N ASN A 158 10.81 10.09 -2.33
CA ASN A 158 10.20 11.41 -2.51
C ASN A 158 8.94 11.39 -3.41
N ILE A 159 8.27 10.26 -3.42
CA ILE A 159 7.00 10.02 -4.11
C ILE A 159 6.02 9.43 -3.09
N PRO A 160 4.86 10.07 -2.86
CA PRO A 160 3.93 9.62 -1.82
C PRO A 160 3.18 8.34 -2.17
N ILE A 161 2.98 8.09 -3.47
CA ILE A 161 2.23 6.92 -3.98
C ILE A 161 3.08 6.24 -5.04
N PRO A 162 3.81 5.17 -4.71
CA PRO A 162 4.78 4.51 -5.61
C PRO A 162 4.12 3.57 -6.63
N VAL A 163 2.90 3.87 -7.08
CA VAL A 163 2.22 3.06 -8.09
C VAL A 163 2.92 3.20 -9.44
N PRO A 164 3.37 2.09 -10.06
CA PRO A 164 4.08 2.16 -11.32
C PRO A 164 3.14 2.49 -12.48
N VAL A 165 3.70 3.09 -13.53
CA VAL A 165 2.98 3.22 -14.81
C VAL A 165 2.72 1.83 -15.42
N PRO A 166 1.70 1.64 -16.27
CA PRO A 166 1.25 0.30 -16.72
C PRO A 166 2.27 -0.54 -17.51
N PHE A 167 3.40 0.01 -17.89
CA PHE A 167 4.50 -0.75 -18.53
C PHE A 167 5.30 -1.61 -17.55
N PHE A 168 5.26 -1.27 -16.26
CA PHE A 168 5.90 -1.99 -15.17
C PHE A 168 4.85 -2.74 -14.38
N SER A 169 5.25 -3.87 -13.80
CA SER A 169 4.33 -4.68 -13.01
C SER A 169 3.94 -4.00 -11.71
N PHE A 170 2.66 -4.10 -11.36
CA PHE A 170 2.17 -3.77 -10.04
C PHE A 170 2.61 -4.90 -9.09
N THR A 171 3.54 -4.59 -8.22
CA THR A 171 4.12 -5.54 -7.28
C THR A 171 3.53 -5.37 -5.88
N GLY A 172 3.64 -6.38 -5.07
CA GLY A 172 3.25 -6.42 -3.68
C GLY A 172 4.03 -7.51 -2.97
N SER A 173 3.97 -7.53 -1.65
CA SER A 173 4.68 -8.48 -0.81
C SER A 173 3.75 -8.98 0.30
N ARG A 174 4.05 -10.13 0.86
CA ARG A 174 3.35 -10.73 2.00
C ARG A 174 1.83 -10.82 1.80
N GLY A 175 1.04 -10.50 2.82
CA GLY A 175 -0.42 -10.54 2.77
C GLY A 175 -1.12 -9.53 1.84
N SER A 176 -0.36 -8.61 1.24
CA SER A 176 -0.92 -7.63 0.29
C SER A 176 -1.09 -8.17 -1.12
N LYS A 177 -0.53 -9.35 -1.44
CA LYS A 177 -0.59 -9.91 -2.78
C LYS A 177 -0.72 -11.43 -2.76
N LEU A 178 -1.60 -11.94 -3.60
CA LEU A 178 -1.73 -13.37 -3.89
C LEU A 178 -1.03 -13.69 -5.21
N GLY A 179 -0.18 -14.72 -5.21
CA GLY A 179 0.58 -15.18 -6.37
C GLY A 179 1.80 -14.30 -6.70
N ASP A 180 2.57 -14.74 -7.70
CA ASP A 180 3.89 -14.18 -8.01
C ASP A 180 3.86 -13.14 -9.14
N LEU A 181 2.89 -13.23 -10.07
CA LEU A 181 2.80 -12.38 -11.23
C LEU A 181 1.88 -11.18 -11.00
N GLY A 182 2.30 -10.00 -11.49
CA GLY A 182 1.51 -8.77 -11.43
C GLY A 182 0.44 -8.69 -12.51
N PRO A 183 -0.60 -7.84 -12.33
CA PRO A 183 -1.77 -7.77 -13.21
C PRO A 183 -1.52 -7.04 -14.53
N TYR A 184 -0.38 -6.37 -14.72
CA TYR A 184 -0.04 -5.67 -15.96
C TYR A 184 1.47 -5.64 -16.26
N GLY A 185 1.85 -5.02 -17.38
CA GLY A 185 3.21 -5.11 -17.91
C GLY A 185 3.50 -6.52 -18.46
N LYS A 186 4.77 -6.87 -18.55
CA LYS A 186 5.20 -8.19 -19.04
C LYS A 186 4.67 -9.36 -18.19
N GLN A 187 4.48 -9.15 -16.91
CA GLN A 187 3.96 -10.17 -16.00
C GLN A 187 2.50 -10.53 -16.30
N ALA A 188 1.69 -9.60 -16.77
CA ALA A 188 0.32 -9.90 -17.19
C ALA A 188 0.28 -10.89 -18.37
N VAL A 189 1.19 -10.74 -19.33
CA VAL A 189 1.32 -11.69 -20.43
C VAL A 189 1.67 -13.07 -19.91
N GLN A 190 2.63 -13.17 -18.99
CA GLN A 190 3.02 -14.43 -18.36
C GLN A 190 1.87 -15.07 -17.57
N PHE A 191 1.07 -14.26 -16.88
CA PHE A 191 -0.07 -14.71 -16.10
C PHE A 191 -1.17 -15.35 -16.97
N TYR A 192 -1.48 -14.76 -18.14
CA TYR A 192 -2.54 -15.23 -19.04
C TYR A 192 -2.07 -16.23 -20.09
N THR A 193 -0.78 -16.61 -20.11
CA THR A 193 -0.21 -17.55 -21.06
C THR A 193 0.47 -18.71 -20.38
N GLN A 194 0.60 -19.82 -21.07
CA GLN A 194 1.32 -20.99 -20.61
C GLN A 194 2.51 -21.26 -21.53
N THR A 195 3.69 -21.42 -20.96
CA THR A 195 4.88 -21.81 -21.71
C THR A 195 4.82 -23.30 -22.05
N LYS A 196 4.97 -23.64 -23.34
CA LYS A 196 5.14 -25.00 -23.82
C LYS A 196 6.55 -25.16 -24.40
N THR A 197 7.30 -26.07 -23.84
CA THR A 197 8.62 -26.45 -24.37
C THR A 197 8.45 -27.60 -25.35
N ILE A 198 8.96 -27.44 -26.58
CA ILE A 198 8.95 -28.47 -27.62
C ILE A 198 10.40 -28.70 -28.02
N THR A 199 10.85 -29.93 -27.89
CA THR A 199 12.14 -30.39 -28.38
C THR A 199 11.89 -31.36 -29.50
N SER A 200 12.43 -31.12 -30.71
CA SER A 200 12.26 -32.02 -31.85
C SER A 200 13.60 -32.25 -32.53
N ARG A 201 13.76 -33.43 -33.08
CA ARG A 201 14.87 -33.84 -33.91
C ARG A 201 14.35 -34.48 -35.15
N TRP A 202 14.82 -34.00 -36.32
CA TRP A 202 14.47 -34.55 -37.61
C TRP A 202 15.68 -35.36 -38.11
N PHE A 203 15.44 -36.57 -38.61
CA PHE A 203 16.48 -37.42 -39.18
C PHE A 203 16.30 -37.41 -40.69
N GLU A 204 17.40 -37.36 -41.41
CA GLU A 204 17.40 -37.61 -42.88
C GLU A 204 17.13 -39.07 -43.11
N ASP A 205 16.32 -39.43 -44.15
CA ASP A 205 15.74 -40.75 -44.41
C ASP A 205 16.77 -41.88 -44.62
N ASP A 206 18.04 -41.58 -44.77
CA ASP A 206 19.11 -42.57 -45.13
C ASP A 206 19.95 -43.07 -43.93
N GLN A 207 19.59 -42.78 -42.68
CA GLN A 207 20.29 -43.31 -41.56
C GLN A 207 19.42 -44.26 -40.71
N GLU A 208 19.59 -45.56 -40.87
CA GLU A 208 19.15 -46.57 -39.93
C GLU A 208 19.85 -46.32 -38.58
N THR A 209 19.22 -45.55 -37.70
CA THR A 209 19.72 -45.43 -36.33
C THR A 209 19.14 -46.56 -35.47
N THR A 210 19.93 -47.55 -35.24
CA THR A 210 19.64 -48.72 -34.36
C THR A 210 19.76 -48.30 -32.87
N GLY A 211 19.06 -47.25 -32.44
CA GLY A 211 19.05 -46.92 -31.00
C GLY A 211 18.51 -45.49 -30.71
N VAL A 212 17.84 -45.38 -29.59
CA VAL A 212 17.40 -44.07 -29.07
C VAL A 212 18.62 -43.36 -28.45
N ASN A 213 19.10 -42.30 -29.09
CA ASN A 213 20.17 -41.50 -28.50
C ASN A 213 19.52 -40.48 -27.53
N THR A 214 19.73 -40.67 -26.24
CA THR A 214 19.25 -39.82 -25.15
C THR A 214 20.29 -38.77 -24.72
N THR A 215 21.45 -38.68 -25.38
CA THR A 215 22.52 -37.76 -25.01
C THR A 215 22.31 -36.39 -25.66
N ILE A 216 22.23 -35.34 -24.84
CA ILE A 216 22.23 -33.97 -25.29
C ILE A 216 23.68 -33.47 -25.23
N SER A 217 24.29 -33.19 -26.38
CA SER A 217 25.61 -32.57 -26.44
C SER A 217 25.45 -31.04 -26.34
N LEU A 218 25.83 -30.47 -25.21
CA LEU A 218 25.96 -29.03 -25.04
C LEU A 218 27.33 -28.60 -25.57
N ARG A 219 27.37 -28.08 -26.80
CA ARG A 219 28.55 -27.40 -27.35
C ARG A 219 28.28 -25.90 -27.42
#